data_32cb2b0f8f9a5abf84163e58bbe62cf2
#
_entry.id   32cb2b0f8f9a5abf84163e58bbe62cf2
#
_cell.length_a   1.000
_cell.length_b   1.000
_cell.length_c   1.000
_cell.angle_alpha   90.00
_cell.angle_beta   90.00
_cell.angle_gamma   90.00
#
_symmetry.space_group_name_H-M   'P 1'
#
loop_
_entity.id
_entity.type
_entity.pdbx_description
1 polymer ?
#
loop_
_entity_poly.entity_id
_entity_poly.type
_entity_poly.pdbx_seq_one_letter_code
_entity_poly.pdbx_strand_id
1 'polypeptide(L)'
;MRCWKTSRVLILAFDTATDAATSALVSDGELLGERVSVAQTLLEDIDALLRQASARPADLDALAVGTGPGSFTSTRIGLAVARGLGLALAVPGAGISTLEALRHGAGEVACAVIDARRGEVFVRGPRVLAPEDVEVDGVVCIGNGAVRYRVLLEERGGLVPPDDDPRHLPRAAVHASLVSEVGPIEAIEPVYVRLPDIGTPPA
;
A
#
# COMPACT_ATOMS: atom_id res chain seq x y z
N MET A 1 29.83 -17.26 25.86
CA MET A 1 28.46 -16.93 26.30
C MET A 1 27.83 -16.03 25.25
N ARG A 2 27.03 -16.56 24.34
CA ARG A 2 26.24 -15.73 23.38
C ARG A 2 25.08 -15.18 24.18
N CYS A 3 25.09 -13.86 24.37
CA CYS A 3 23.95 -13.12 24.90
C CYS A 3 22.77 -13.38 23.96
N TRP A 4 21.68 -13.97 24.44
CA TRP A 4 20.42 -14.12 23.74
C TRP A 4 19.84 -12.69 23.57
N LYS A 5 20.17 -12.02 22.44
CA LYS A 5 19.33 -10.93 21.98
C LYS A 5 17.98 -11.56 21.68
N THR A 6 16.99 -11.22 22.45
CA THR A 6 15.59 -11.29 22.02
C THR A 6 15.54 -10.41 20.77
N SER A 7 15.70 -11.04 19.62
CA SER A 7 15.75 -10.34 18.32
C SER A 7 14.35 -9.82 18.05
N ARG A 8 14.12 -8.54 18.28
CA ARG A 8 12.90 -7.87 17.85
C ARG A 8 12.85 -7.92 16.34
N VAL A 9 11.74 -8.33 15.78
CA VAL A 9 11.52 -8.35 14.32
C VAL A 9 11.21 -6.94 13.87
N LEU A 10 12.08 -6.34 13.07
CA LEU A 10 11.95 -5.00 12.54
C LEU A 10 11.51 -5.04 11.08
N ILE A 11 10.27 -4.59 10.79
CA ILE A 11 9.68 -4.58 9.46
C ILE A 11 9.60 -3.14 8.96
N LEU A 12 10.15 -2.90 7.78
CA LEU A 12 9.89 -1.69 7.00
C LEU A 12 8.75 -1.96 6.03
N ALA A 13 7.67 -1.19 6.15
CA ALA A 13 6.53 -1.29 5.26
C ALA A 13 6.35 -0.03 4.43
N PHE A 14 5.87 -0.17 3.18
CA PHE A 14 5.49 0.99 2.35
C PHE A 14 4.54 0.61 1.22
N ASP A 15 3.74 1.59 0.81
CA ASP A 15 2.87 1.51 -0.37
C ASP A 15 2.97 2.81 -1.17
N THR A 16 3.04 2.68 -2.48
CA THR A 16 3.10 3.81 -3.42
C THR A 16 2.04 3.71 -4.51
N ALA A 17 1.08 2.81 -4.38
CA ALA A 17 0.14 2.50 -5.46
C ALA A 17 -0.93 3.57 -5.68
N THR A 18 -1.15 4.47 -4.71
CA THR A 18 -2.11 5.58 -4.81
C THR A 18 -1.41 6.93 -5.04
N ASP A 19 -2.15 8.03 -5.01
CA ASP A 19 -1.59 9.38 -5.14
C ASP A 19 -0.73 9.77 -3.93
N ALA A 20 -0.99 9.16 -2.76
CA ALA A 20 -0.16 9.25 -1.59
C ALA A 20 0.72 8.00 -1.46
N ALA A 21 1.99 8.19 -1.09
CA ALA A 21 2.87 7.14 -0.63
C ALA A 21 2.82 7.08 0.90
N THR A 22 2.82 5.87 1.44
CA THR A 22 2.91 5.65 2.89
C THR A 22 4.12 4.79 3.20
N SER A 23 4.80 5.07 4.31
CA SER A 23 5.91 4.26 4.80
C SER A 23 5.85 4.16 6.33
N ALA A 24 6.19 3.01 6.90
CA ALA A 24 6.17 2.77 8.35
C ALA A 24 7.30 1.84 8.76
N LEU A 25 7.78 2.04 9.98
CA LEU A 25 8.69 1.13 10.67
C LEU A 25 7.97 0.51 11.85
N VAL A 26 7.93 -0.82 11.89
CA VAL A 26 7.19 -1.60 12.89
C VAL A 26 8.13 -2.60 13.54
N SER A 27 8.13 -2.69 14.87
CA SER A 27 8.93 -3.65 15.63
C SER A 27 8.02 -4.52 16.50
N ASP A 28 8.02 -5.82 16.30
CA ASP A 28 7.18 -6.79 17.03
C ASP A 28 5.68 -6.37 17.08
N GLY A 29 5.17 -5.79 16.00
CA GLY A 29 3.80 -5.27 15.91
C GLY A 29 3.60 -3.86 16.49
N GLU A 30 4.61 -3.27 17.14
CA GLU A 30 4.59 -1.89 17.62
C GLU A 30 5.00 -0.91 16.51
N LEU A 31 4.18 0.10 16.25
CA LEU A 31 4.48 1.16 15.29
C LEU A 31 5.53 2.13 15.87
N LEU A 32 6.73 2.16 15.30
CA LEU A 32 7.80 3.09 15.69
C LEU A 32 7.68 4.45 14.99
N GLY A 33 7.09 4.48 13.81
CA GLY A 33 6.82 5.70 13.05
C GLY A 33 6.15 5.39 11.72
N GLU A 34 5.36 6.36 11.23
CA GLU A 34 4.70 6.30 9.93
C GLU A 34 4.77 7.66 9.25
N ARG A 35 4.90 7.69 7.94
CA ARG A 35 4.95 8.90 7.12
C ARG A 35 4.00 8.78 5.93
N VAL A 36 3.47 9.92 5.53
CA VAL A 36 2.65 10.07 4.32
C VAL A 36 3.32 11.10 3.45
N SER A 37 3.55 10.78 2.19
CA SER A 37 4.30 11.60 1.24
C SER A 37 3.91 11.28 -0.20
N VAL A 38 4.86 11.33 -1.11
CA VAL A 38 4.73 10.92 -2.52
C VAL A 38 5.79 9.88 -2.87
N ALA A 39 5.55 9.08 -3.91
CA ALA A 39 6.44 7.99 -4.29
C ALA A 39 7.90 8.42 -4.54
N GLN A 40 8.10 9.66 -4.99
CA GLN A 40 9.42 10.22 -5.31
C GLN A 40 10.31 10.45 -4.07
N THR A 41 9.71 10.68 -2.90
CA THR A 41 10.43 10.92 -1.63
C THR A 41 10.52 9.69 -0.74
N LEU A 42 10.12 8.51 -1.22
CA LEU A 42 10.04 7.28 -0.42
C LEU A 42 11.36 6.94 0.28
N LEU A 43 12.51 7.07 -0.39
CA LEU A 43 13.81 6.75 0.22
C LEU A 43 14.20 7.74 1.34
N GLU A 44 13.83 9.02 1.19
CA GLU A 44 14.03 10.05 2.20
C GLU A 44 13.18 9.77 3.44
N ASP A 45 11.93 9.33 3.24
CA ASP A 45 11.05 8.95 4.34
C ASP A 45 11.54 7.70 5.08
N ILE A 46 12.04 6.70 4.35
CA ILE A 46 12.65 5.50 4.94
C ILE A 46 13.87 5.87 5.81
N ASP A 47 14.76 6.72 5.28
CA ASP A 47 15.93 7.19 6.04
C ASP A 47 15.50 7.96 7.30
N ALA A 48 14.48 8.83 7.20
CA ALA A 48 13.96 9.57 8.33
C ALA A 48 13.33 8.66 9.41
N LEU A 49 12.57 7.62 9.00
CA LEU A 49 12.00 6.64 9.93
C LEU A 49 13.08 5.86 10.67
N LEU A 50 14.10 5.39 9.95
CA LEU A 50 15.21 4.66 10.55
C LEU A 50 15.96 5.53 11.55
N ARG A 51 16.27 6.78 11.21
CA ARG A 51 16.90 7.73 12.14
C ARG A 51 16.05 8.01 13.37
N GLN A 52 14.75 8.22 13.20
CA GLN A 52 13.81 8.44 14.30
C GLN A 52 13.80 7.28 15.28
N ALA A 53 13.84 6.06 14.77
CA ALA A 53 13.91 4.84 15.58
C ALA A 53 15.32 4.50 16.09
N SER A 54 16.35 5.30 15.77
CA SER A 54 17.75 4.98 16.04
C SER A 54 18.18 3.62 15.49
N ALA A 55 17.58 3.20 14.36
CA ALA A 55 17.86 1.97 13.64
C ALA A 55 18.72 2.23 12.39
N ARG A 56 19.41 1.21 11.93
CA ARG A 56 20.17 1.21 10.69
C ARG A 56 19.48 0.34 9.65
N PRO A 57 19.70 0.54 8.34
CA PRO A 57 19.18 -0.35 7.31
C PRO A 57 19.51 -1.83 7.55
N ALA A 58 20.69 -2.13 8.09
CA ALA A 58 21.11 -3.50 8.40
C ALA A 58 20.40 -4.14 9.62
N ASP A 59 19.59 -3.38 10.33
CA ASP A 59 18.79 -3.88 11.45
C ASP A 59 17.39 -4.34 11.00
N LEU A 60 17.05 -4.15 9.72
CA LEU A 60 15.78 -4.61 9.13
C LEU A 60 15.78 -6.13 8.95
N ASP A 61 14.68 -6.77 9.31
CA ASP A 61 14.47 -8.22 9.17
C ASP A 61 13.60 -8.59 7.96
N ALA A 62 12.67 -7.70 7.56
CA ALA A 62 11.80 -7.92 6.41
C ALA A 62 11.24 -6.61 5.84
N LEU A 63 10.73 -6.71 4.60
CA LEU A 63 9.98 -5.65 3.92
C LEU A 63 8.53 -6.06 3.71
N ALA A 64 7.57 -5.15 3.92
CA ALA A 64 6.17 -5.31 3.54
C ALA A 64 5.83 -4.26 2.46
N VAL A 65 5.45 -4.70 1.27
CA VAL A 65 5.40 -3.82 0.10
C VAL A 65 4.02 -3.84 -0.54
N GLY A 66 3.44 -2.67 -0.75
CA GLY A 66 2.20 -2.52 -1.51
C GLY A 66 2.38 -2.96 -2.97
N THR A 67 1.55 -3.91 -3.41
CA THR A 67 1.60 -4.45 -4.78
C THR A 67 0.56 -3.83 -5.72
N GLY A 68 -0.25 -2.89 -5.21
CA GLY A 68 -1.40 -2.37 -5.94
C GLY A 68 -2.67 -3.21 -5.72
N PRO A 69 -3.68 -3.07 -6.56
CA PRO A 69 -3.70 -2.27 -7.78
C PRO A 69 -3.66 -0.76 -7.52
N GLY A 70 -3.24 0.00 -8.54
CA GLY A 70 -3.18 1.45 -8.47
C GLY A 70 -2.42 2.07 -9.64
N SER A 71 -1.72 3.18 -9.39
CA SER A 71 -0.88 3.85 -10.36
C SER A 71 0.24 2.94 -10.85
N PHE A 72 0.26 2.67 -12.16
CA PHE A 72 1.25 1.81 -12.79
C PHE A 72 2.70 2.25 -12.53
N THR A 73 2.96 3.56 -12.64
CA THR A 73 4.30 4.13 -12.42
C THR A 73 4.69 4.09 -10.95
N SER A 74 3.80 4.55 -10.07
CA SER A 74 4.10 4.66 -8.65
C SER A 74 4.27 3.28 -7.98
N THR A 75 3.44 2.29 -8.33
CA THR A 75 3.60 0.91 -7.84
C THR A 75 4.97 0.35 -8.22
N ARG A 76 5.45 0.62 -9.43
CA ARG A 76 6.78 0.18 -9.88
C ARG A 76 7.92 0.88 -9.14
N ILE A 77 7.76 2.15 -8.77
CA ILE A 77 8.74 2.86 -7.93
C ILE A 77 8.89 2.12 -6.60
N GLY A 78 7.79 1.83 -5.92
CA GLY A 78 7.81 1.08 -4.66
C GLY A 78 8.49 -0.29 -4.80
N LEU A 79 8.09 -1.06 -5.81
CA LEU A 79 8.69 -2.39 -6.05
C LEU A 79 10.17 -2.32 -6.42
N ALA A 80 10.61 -1.29 -7.15
CA ALA A 80 12.02 -1.09 -7.46
C ALA A 80 12.83 -0.77 -6.20
N VAL A 81 12.30 0.09 -5.32
CA VAL A 81 12.91 0.37 -4.01
C VAL A 81 12.98 -0.90 -3.16
N ALA A 82 11.89 -1.67 -3.11
CA ALA A 82 11.86 -2.93 -2.37
C ALA A 82 12.94 -3.91 -2.85
N ARG A 83 13.03 -4.12 -4.16
CA ARG A 83 14.05 -5.01 -4.77
C ARG A 83 15.47 -4.51 -4.51
N GLY A 84 15.70 -3.19 -4.63
CA GLY A 84 16.99 -2.58 -4.32
C GLY A 84 17.41 -2.79 -2.86
N LEU A 85 16.50 -2.53 -1.92
CA LEU A 85 16.75 -2.73 -0.49
C LEU A 85 16.91 -4.22 -0.15
N GLY A 86 16.01 -5.09 -0.64
CA GLY A 86 16.08 -6.53 -0.39
C GLY A 86 17.40 -7.13 -0.87
N LEU A 87 17.85 -6.74 -2.07
CA LEU A 87 19.15 -7.18 -2.62
C LEU A 87 20.33 -6.65 -1.81
N ALA A 88 20.33 -5.34 -1.49
CA ALA A 88 21.44 -4.71 -0.78
C ALA A 88 21.61 -5.18 0.67
N LEU A 89 20.50 -5.50 1.34
CA LEU A 89 20.46 -5.87 2.74
C LEU A 89 20.31 -7.38 2.96
N ALA A 90 20.08 -8.15 1.91
CA ALA A 90 19.75 -9.58 1.95
C ALA A 90 18.56 -9.89 2.86
N VAL A 91 17.51 -9.04 2.82
CA VAL A 91 16.27 -9.21 3.62
C VAL A 91 15.13 -9.72 2.74
N PRO A 92 14.29 -10.63 3.26
CA PRO A 92 13.11 -11.11 2.56
C PRO A 92 11.99 -10.05 2.57
N GLY A 93 10.93 -10.29 1.80
CA GLY A 93 9.77 -9.42 1.79
C GLY A 93 8.45 -10.14 1.58
N ALA A 94 7.37 -9.39 1.81
CA ALA A 94 5.99 -9.79 1.53
C ALA A 94 5.31 -8.73 0.66
N GLY A 95 4.61 -9.18 -0.38
CA GLY A 95 3.74 -8.33 -1.18
C GLY A 95 2.33 -8.30 -0.62
N ILE A 96 1.82 -7.10 -0.33
CA ILE A 96 0.49 -6.90 0.25
C ILE A 96 -0.39 -6.12 -0.73
N SER A 97 -1.60 -6.59 -0.96
CA SER A 97 -2.55 -5.85 -1.81
C SER A 97 -2.94 -4.52 -1.17
N THR A 98 -2.83 -3.43 -1.95
CA THR A 98 -3.26 -2.09 -1.53
C THR A 98 -4.75 -2.04 -1.17
N LEU A 99 -5.60 -2.78 -1.90
CA LEU A 99 -7.04 -2.90 -1.58
C LEU A 99 -7.28 -3.62 -0.25
N GLU A 100 -6.52 -4.68 0.04
CA GLU A 100 -6.64 -5.39 1.31
C GLU A 100 -6.13 -4.53 2.48
N ALA A 101 -5.03 -3.80 2.30
CA ALA A 101 -4.53 -2.89 3.33
C ALA A 101 -5.53 -1.77 3.65
N LEU A 102 -6.15 -1.16 2.63
CA LEU A 102 -7.24 -0.19 2.82
C LEU A 102 -8.39 -0.80 3.63
N ARG A 103 -8.88 -1.96 3.21
CA ARG A 103 -10.00 -2.64 3.85
C ARG A 103 -9.72 -2.97 5.32
N HIS A 104 -8.55 -3.54 5.61
CA HIS A 104 -8.15 -3.86 6.98
C HIS A 104 -7.96 -2.62 7.84
N GLY A 105 -7.44 -1.53 7.29
CA GLY A 105 -7.27 -0.26 7.99
C GLY A 105 -8.59 0.43 8.36
N ALA A 106 -9.69 0.11 7.67
CA ALA A 106 -10.99 0.73 7.88
C ALA A 106 -12.03 -0.19 8.54
N GLY A 107 -11.69 -1.44 8.78
CA GLY A 107 -12.60 -2.48 9.27
C GLY A 107 -13.13 -3.38 8.14
N GLU A 108 -13.34 -4.66 8.45
CA GLU A 108 -13.55 -5.72 7.44
C GLU A 108 -14.75 -5.55 6.50
N VAL A 109 -15.72 -4.73 6.87
CA VAL A 109 -16.97 -4.51 6.10
C VAL A 109 -16.81 -3.35 5.08
N ALA A 110 -15.71 -2.61 5.12
CA ALA A 110 -15.50 -1.48 4.22
C ALA A 110 -15.22 -1.92 2.76
N CYS A 111 -15.77 -1.15 1.81
CA CYS A 111 -15.48 -1.26 0.38
C CYS A 111 -14.26 -0.38 0.04
N ALA A 112 -13.14 -1.00 -0.28
CA ALA A 112 -11.97 -0.28 -0.78
C ALA A 112 -12.16 0.04 -2.27
N VAL A 113 -12.03 1.33 -2.61
CA VAL A 113 -12.21 1.88 -3.95
C VAL A 113 -10.99 2.72 -4.31
N ILE A 114 -10.18 2.27 -5.26
CA ILE A 114 -9.01 2.99 -5.74
C ILE A 114 -9.29 3.55 -7.14
N ASP A 115 -8.91 4.80 -7.39
CA ASP A 115 -9.06 5.42 -8.71
C ASP A 115 -8.20 4.69 -9.76
N ALA A 116 -8.85 4.06 -10.73
CA ALA A 116 -8.19 3.39 -11.85
C ALA A 116 -7.97 4.33 -13.04
N ARG A 117 -8.26 5.62 -12.88
CA ARG A 117 -8.29 6.64 -13.93
C ARG A 117 -9.38 6.34 -14.99
N ARG A 118 -9.56 7.26 -15.95
CA ARG A 118 -10.50 7.12 -17.09
C ARG A 118 -11.96 6.87 -16.70
N GLY A 119 -12.40 7.33 -15.54
CA GLY A 119 -13.76 7.11 -15.07
C GLY A 119 -14.00 5.71 -14.49
N GLU A 120 -12.95 4.99 -14.10
CA GLU A 120 -13.05 3.64 -13.55
C GLU A 120 -12.38 3.56 -12.17
N VAL A 121 -12.70 2.50 -11.44
CA VAL A 121 -12.18 2.21 -10.11
C VAL A 121 -11.72 0.76 -9.98
N PHE A 122 -10.67 0.54 -9.19
CA PHE A 122 -10.29 -0.78 -8.71
C PHE A 122 -11.05 -1.11 -7.43
N VAL A 123 -11.61 -2.31 -7.39
CA VAL A 123 -12.31 -2.86 -6.22
C VAL A 123 -11.82 -4.26 -5.90
N ARG A 124 -12.26 -4.81 -4.78
CA ARG A 124 -11.89 -6.15 -4.33
C ARG A 124 -12.09 -7.23 -5.40
N GLY A 125 -11.24 -8.25 -5.38
CA GLY A 125 -11.20 -9.35 -6.34
C GLY A 125 -10.39 -9.06 -7.59
N PRO A 126 -9.34 -8.30 -7.50
CA PRO A 126 -8.92 -7.09 -8.23
C PRO A 126 -9.67 -6.95 -9.58
N ARG A 127 -10.75 -6.18 -9.55
CA ARG A 127 -11.59 -5.88 -10.73
C ARG A 127 -11.53 -4.39 -11.04
N VAL A 128 -11.73 -4.06 -12.31
CA VAL A 128 -12.00 -2.69 -12.77
C VAL A 128 -13.49 -2.58 -13.05
N LEU A 129 -14.12 -1.56 -12.48
CA LEU A 129 -15.55 -1.26 -12.68
C LEU A 129 -15.73 0.23 -12.97
N ALA A 130 -16.82 0.60 -13.62
CA ALA A 130 -17.31 1.95 -13.56
C ALA A 130 -17.81 2.25 -12.13
N PRO A 131 -17.62 3.47 -11.59
CA PRO A 131 -18.05 3.79 -10.22
C PRO A 131 -19.53 3.51 -9.97
N GLU A 132 -20.39 3.67 -10.98
CA GLU A 132 -21.81 3.36 -10.94
C GLU A 132 -22.14 1.86 -10.80
N ASP A 133 -21.21 0.97 -11.10
CA ASP A 133 -21.40 -0.48 -11.02
C ASP A 133 -20.90 -1.07 -9.68
N VAL A 134 -20.35 -0.21 -8.80
CA VAL A 134 -19.88 -0.67 -7.48
C VAL A 134 -21.07 -0.87 -6.54
N GLU A 135 -21.18 -2.05 -5.95
CA GLU A 135 -22.20 -2.35 -4.96
C GLU A 135 -21.81 -1.74 -3.60
N VAL A 136 -22.53 -0.71 -3.16
CA VAL A 136 -22.15 0.11 -1.99
C VAL A 136 -23.29 0.42 -1.03
N ASP A 137 -24.49 -0.10 -1.25
CA ASP A 137 -25.66 0.21 -0.42
C ASP A 137 -25.41 -0.12 1.08
N GLY A 138 -25.43 0.90 1.92
CA GLY A 138 -25.16 0.82 3.34
C GLY A 138 -23.69 0.53 3.71
N VAL A 139 -22.75 0.54 2.72
CA VAL A 139 -21.35 0.18 2.94
C VAL A 139 -20.45 1.42 3.05
N VAL A 140 -19.51 1.40 3.99
CA VAL A 140 -18.47 2.44 4.08
C VAL A 140 -17.47 2.28 2.93
N CYS A 141 -17.35 3.31 2.08
CA CYS A 141 -16.47 3.35 0.93
C CYS A 141 -15.21 4.17 1.25
N ILE A 142 -14.03 3.61 1.05
CA ILE A 142 -12.75 4.22 1.40
C ILE A 142 -11.75 4.12 0.25
N GLY A 143 -10.70 4.94 0.31
CA GLY A 143 -9.67 5.04 -0.72
C GLY A 143 -9.84 6.28 -1.59
N ASN A 144 -8.83 6.60 -2.39
CA ASN A 144 -8.82 7.80 -3.24
C ASN A 144 -9.89 7.76 -4.35
N GLY A 145 -10.33 6.59 -4.79
CA GLY A 145 -11.46 6.42 -5.69
C GLY A 145 -12.79 6.76 -5.01
N ALA A 146 -12.96 6.39 -3.73
CA ALA A 146 -14.15 6.75 -2.97
C ALA A 146 -14.28 8.28 -2.80
N VAL A 147 -13.18 8.95 -2.48
CA VAL A 147 -13.14 10.44 -2.40
C VAL A 147 -13.48 11.06 -3.76
N ARG A 148 -12.84 10.59 -4.82
CA ARG A 148 -13.03 11.12 -6.18
C ARG A 148 -14.46 10.99 -6.70
N TYR A 149 -15.09 9.86 -6.43
CA TYR A 149 -16.45 9.54 -6.93
C TYR A 149 -17.51 9.59 -5.83
N ARG A 150 -17.25 10.36 -4.76
CA ARG A 150 -18.10 10.52 -3.57
C ARG A 150 -19.59 10.66 -3.91
N VAL A 151 -19.93 11.68 -4.69
CA VAL A 151 -21.33 12.01 -5.01
C VAL A 151 -22.03 10.80 -5.60
N LEU A 152 -21.39 10.13 -6.56
CA LEU A 152 -21.97 9.00 -7.25
C LEU A 152 -22.14 7.78 -6.32
N LEU A 153 -21.17 7.51 -5.45
CA LEU A 153 -21.27 6.41 -4.47
C LEU A 153 -22.32 6.70 -3.40
N GLU A 154 -22.43 7.94 -2.92
CA GLU A 154 -23.44 8.36 -1.93
C GLU A 154 -24.87 8.32 -2.52
N GLU A 155 -25.06 8.71 -3.78
CA GLU A 155 -26.35 8.56 -4.50
C GLU A 155 -26.82 7.10 -4.58
N ARG A 156 -25.87 6.14 -4.49
CA ARG A 156 -26.14 4.70 -4.49
C ARG A 156 -26.19 4.08 -3.08
N GLY A 157 -26.27 4.91 -2.04
CA GLY A 157 -26.37 4.47 -0.65
C GLY A 157 -25.05 4.18 0.04
N GLY A 158 -23.90 4.44 -0.61
CA GLY A 158 -22.58 4.30 0.00
C GLY A 158 -22.31 5.38 1.06
N LEU A 159 -21.52 5.06 2.05
CA LEU A 159 -21.11 5.97 3.11
C LEU A 159 -19.64 6.36 2.92
N VAL A 160 -19.36 7.56 2.41
CA VAL A 160 -17.99 8.01 2.17
C VAL A 160 -17.55 8.95 3.29
N PRO A 161 -16.55 8.57 4.12
CA PRO A 161 -16.00 9.43 5.17
C PRO A 161 -15.47 10.77 4.61
N PRO A 162 -15.23 11.80 5.47
CA PRO A 162 -14.61 13.05 5.02
C PRO A 162 -13.31 12.82 4.23
N ASP A 163 -12.97 13.71 3.29
CA ASP A 163 -11.85 13.52 2.36
C ASP A 163 -10.48 13.40 3.05
N ASP A 164 -10.34 13.99 4.23
CA ASP A 164 -9.16 13.96 5.08
C ASP A 164 -9.14 12.78 6.07
N ASP A 165 -10.14 11.90 6.04
CA ASP A 165 -10.18 10.73 6.91
C ASP A 165 -9.00 9.78 6.60
N PRO A 166 -8.19 9.43 7.61
CA PRO A 166 -7.01 8.57 7.40
C PRO A 166 -7.35 7.17 6.86
N ARG A 167 -8.59 6.73 6.92
CA ARG A 167 -9.05 5.46 6.33
C ARG A 167 -8.98 5.46 4.80
N HIS A 168 -8.90 6.64 4.16
CA HIS A 168 -8.69 6.72 2.71
C HIS A 168 -7.25 6.41 2.27
N LEU A 169 -6.31 6.31 3.22
CA LEU A 169 -4.91 6.01 2.93
C LEU A 169 -4.60 4.52 3.10
N PRO A 170 -3.88 3.89 2.17
CA PRO A 170 -3.33 2.54 2.34
C PRO A 170 -2.14 2.60 3.32
N ARG A 171 -2.44 2.63 4.61
CA ARG A 171 -1.45 2.85 5.66
C ARG A 171 -0.39 1.75 5.69
N ALA A 172 0.87 2.15 5.68
CA ALA A 172 2.00 1.22 5.68
C ALA A 172 2.06 0.36 6.95
N ALA A 173 1.64 0.89 8.10
CA ALA A 173 1.53 0.12 9.33
C ALA A 173 0.57 -1.08 9.18
N VAL A 174 -0.51 -0.92 8.41
CA VAL A 174 -1.45 -2.02 8.10
C VAL A 174 -0.79 -3.05 7.19
N HIS A 175 0.02 -2.63 6.20
CA HIS A 175 0.78 -3.58 5.38
C HIS A 175 1.69 -4.46 6.25
N ALA A 176 2.41 -3.87 7.22
CA ALA A 176 3.24 -4.63 8.14
C ALA A 176 2.42 -5.65 8.95
N SER A 177 1.22 -5.29 9.41
CA SER A 177 0.37 -6.18 10.21
C SER A 177 -0.24 -7.34 9.40
N LEU A 178 -0.30 -7.23 8.07
CA LEU A 178 -0.81 -8.26 7.17
C LEU A 178 0.26 -9.25 6.71
N VAL A 179 1.51 -9.07 7.11
CA VAL A 179 2.58 -10.02 6.79
C VAL A 179 2.34 -11.33 7.55
N SER A 180 2.01 -12.38 6.82
CA SER A 180 1.88 -13.75 7.36
C SER A 180 3.11 -14.60 7.03
N GLU A 181 3.71 -14.37 5.87
CA GLU A 181 4.88 -15.08 5.38
C GLU A 181 5.76 -14.12 4.60
N VAL A 182 7.07 -14.35 4.63
CA VAL A 182 8.05 -13.62 3.84
C VAL A 182 8.78 -14.57 2.89
N GLY A 183 9.14 -14.08 1.72
CA GLY A 183 9.86 -14.84 0.70
C GLY A 183 10.92 -13.99 -0.01
N PRO A 184 11.52 -14.51 -1.08
CA PRO A 184 12.46 -13.77 -1.90
C PRO A 184 11.81 -12.49 -2.43
N ILE A 185 12.49 -11.36 -2.27
CA ILE A 185 11.94 -10.04 -2.67
C ILE A 185 11.66 -9.97 -4.18
N GLU A 186 12.39 -10.74 -4.97
CA GLU A 186 12.25 -10.83 -6.43
C GLU A 186 10.92 -11.48 -6.85
N ALA A 187 10.34 -12.30 -5.97
CA ALA A 187 9.06 -12.98 -6.22
C ALA A 187 7.84 -12.06 -6.03
N ILE A 188 8.04 -10.86 -5.46
CA ILE A 188 6.95 -9.90 -5.28
C ILE A 188 6.65 -9.24 -6.64
N GLU A 189 5.44 -9.49 -7.13
CA GLU A 189 4.95 -8.95 -8.41
C GLU A 189 3.84 -7.91 -8.20
N PRO A 190 3.74 -6.91 -9.08
CA PRO A 190 2.63 -5.97 -9.06
C PRO A 190 1.33 -6.64 -9.50
N VAL A 191 0.23 -6.23 -8.88
CA VAL A 191 -1.12 -6.65 -9.29
C VAL A 191 -1.57 -5.78 -10.46
N TYR A 192 -1.48 -6.32 -11.66
CA TYR A 192 -2.00 -5.68 -12.88
C TYR A 192 -3.41 -6.17 -13.18
N VAL A 193 -4.40 -5.31 -12.95
CA VAL A 193 -5.81 -5.58 -13.30
C VAL A 193 -6.11 -5.17 -14.75
N ARG A 194 -5.34 -4.18 -15.25
CA ARG A 194 -5.39 -3.75 -16.65
C ARG A 194 -3.96 -3.76 -17.20
N LEU A 195 -3.80 -4.27 -18.43
CA LEU A 195 -2.55 -4.12 -19.15
C LEU A 195 -2.30 -2.63 -19.44
N PRO A 196 -1.05 -2.16 -19.35
CA PRO A 196 -0.72 -0.79 -19.74
C PRO A 196 -1.08 -0.58 -21.21
N ASP A 197 -1.70 0.57 -21.53
CA ASP A 197 -1.84 0.97 -22.93
C ASP A 197 -0.44 1.29 -23.48
N ILE A 198 0.15 0.34 -24.11
CA ILE A 198 1.20 0.61 -25.10
C ILE A 198 0.45 1.21 -26.29
N GLY A 199 0.51 2.55 -26.41
CA GLY A 199 -0.11 3.27 -27.54
C GLY A 199 0.24 2.55 -28.82
N THR A 200 -0.76 2.31 -29.66
CA THR A 200 -0.53 1.80 -31.02
C THR A 200 0.46 2.76 -31.70
N PRO A 201 1.59 2.29 -32.25
CA PRO A 201 2.46 3.18 -33.00
C PRO A 201 1.65 3.88 -34.08
N PRO A 202 1.89 5.18 -34.33
CA PRO A 202 1.23 5.86 -35.42
C PRO A 202 1.55 5.12 -36.73
N ALA A 203 0.50 4.89 -37.52
CA ALA A 203 0.59 4.26 -38.84
C ALA A 203 1.39 5.13 -39.82
#